data_5676a4dc7f1213fc6892529e5258ea2a
#
_entry.id   5676a4dc7f1213fc6892529e5258ea2a
#
_cell.length_a   1.000
_cell.length_b   1.000
_cell.length_c   1.000
_cell.angle_alpha   90.00
_cell.angle_beta   90.00
_cell.angle_gamma   90.00
#
_symmetry.space_group_name_H-M   'P 1'
#
loop_
_entity.id
_entity.type
_entity.pdbx_description
1 polymer ?
#
loop_
_entity_poly.entity_id
_entity_poly.type
_entity_poly.pdbx_seq_one_letter_code
_entity_poly.pdbx_strand_id
1 'polypeptide(L)'
;MTGLEDAALLAVVAIGSALGASALPQASWPRRSPAAAILLWQALGLASGVAAVGTLVGLAMPDSRAGVVRSVLRSGALLGTGGVLRVPGLFGYGTGGAPTVVAAIRLACLAAGLALLALLCWVLLAASAAAVHARRRQRALLTLLAHGDPKVPGALVVDYPSAAAYCLPGLRSQIVVSVGTLQLLGRGELAAVLAHERAHLRERHDLVLLPFTALRRAFPRSATCTGAHRSVALLVEMLADDRALRGGPARELVSALVRFGTAGACPAPAGALAAAEGEVAARVTRLLQPVRPLPALAVAAICLAAALLVAAPVTLLIV
;
A
#
# COMPACT_ATOMS: atom_id res chain seq x y z
N MET A 1 -20.68 23.04 12.64
CA MET A 1 -19.46 23.53 11.97
C MET A 1 -19.87 24.03 10.61
N THR A 2 -19.22 25.01 10.04
CA THR A 2 -19.46 25.46 8.65
C THR A 2 -18.71 24.55 7.71
N GLY A 3 -19.18 24.35 6.48
CA GLY A 3 -18.50 23.50 5.51
C GLY A 3 -17.06 23.95 5.18
N LEU A 4 -16.72 25.22 5.42
CA LEU A 4 -15.37 25.76 5.31
C LEU A 4 -14.46 25.29 6.46
N GLU A 5 -14.98 25.17 7.69
CA GLU A 5 -14.22 24.63 8.82
C GLU A 5 -13.89 23.16 8.59
N ASP A 6 -14.83 22.38 8.10
CA ASP A 6 -14.63 20.98 7.77
C ASP A 6 -13.61 20.80 6.65
N ALA A 7 -13.70 21.64 5.59
CA ALA A 7 -12.71 21.64 4.51
C ALA A 7 -11.30 22.02 5.00
N ALA A 8 -11.19 22.98 5.92
CA ALA A 8 -9.90 23.36 6.52
C ALA A 8 -9.32 22.23 7.38
N LEU A 9 -10.13 21.57 8.19
CA LEU A 9 -9.70 20.40 8.98
C LEU A 9 -9.25 19.23 8.07
N LEU A 10 -9.99 18.96 6.99
CA LEU A 10 -9.60 17.96 6.00
C LEU A 10 -8.28 18.33 5.32
N ALA A 11 -8.06 19.60 5.00
CA ALA A 11 -6.79 20.06 4.44
C ALA A 11 -5.62 19.83 5.42
N VAL A 12 -5.81 20.10 6.71
CA VAL A 12 -4.82 19.83 7.76
C VAL A 12 -4.51 18.34 7.84
N VAL A 13 -5.53 17.47 7.80
CA VAL A 13 -5.33 16.01 7.80
C VAL A 13 -4.57 15.56 6.54
N ALA A 14 -4.92 16.07 5.36
CA ALA A 14 -4.24 15.72 4.11
C ALA A 14 -2.75 16.11 4.14
N ILE A 15 -2.46 17.36 4.53
CA ILE A 15 -1.08 17.88 4.62
C ILE A 15 -0.30 17.13 5.72
N GLY A 16 -0.88 16.99 6.91
CA GLY A 16 -0.25 16.27 8.03
C GLY A 16 0.07 14.82 7.69
N SER A 17 -0.84 14.13 6.99
CA SER A 17 -0.62 12.76 6.51
C SER A 17 0.50 12.69 5.47
N ALA A 18 0.57 13.64 4.53
CA ALA A 18 1.63 13.70 3.54
C ALA A 18 3.01 13.99 4.17
N LEU A 19 3.07 14.91 5.14
CA LEU A 19 4.29 15.20 5.92
C LEU A 19 4.71 13.99 6.75
N GLY A 20 3.78 13.33 7.43
CA GLY A 20 4.03 12.08 8.16
C GLY A 20 4.60 10.99 7.25
N ALA A 21 4.04 10.81 6.06
CA ALA A 21 4.53 9.87 5.07
C ALA A 21 5.95 10.21 4.57
N SER A 22 6.32 11.48 4.49
CA SER A 22 7.67 11.91 4.10
C SER A 22 8.71 11.74 5.22
N ALA A 23 8.31 11.84 6.48
CA ALA A 23 9.18 11.70 7.66
C ALA A 23 9.39 10.23 8.08
N LEU A 24 8.40 9.36 7.86
CA LEU A 24 8.41 7.97 8.33
C LEU A 24 9.59 7.11 7.82
N PRO A 25 10.11 7.26 6.57
CA PRO A 25 11.27 6.52 6.10
C PRO A 25 12.55 6.81 6.89
N GLN A 26 12.66 7.99 7.51
CA GLN A 26 13.83 8.42 8.28
C GLN A 26 13.78 7.92 9.72
N ALA A 27 12.64 7.47 10.19
CA ALA A 27 12.47 6.96 11.55
C ALA A 27 13.09 5.56 11.70
N SER A 28 13.67 5.29 12.87
CA SER A 28 14.28 3.98 13.19
C SER A 28 13.28 2.96 13.75
N TRP A 29 12.19 3.44 14.38
CA TRP A 29 11.21 2.58 15.05
C TRP A 29 10.41 1.64 14.13
N PRO A 30 10.14 1.95 12.84
CA PRO A 30 9.40 1.07 11.95
C PRO A 30 10.01 -0.34 11.85
N ARG A 31 11.34 -0.41 11.89
CA ARG A 31 12.07 -1.70 11.87
C ARG A 31 11.90 -2.51 13.16
N ARG A 32 11.49 -1.88 14.27
CA ARG A 32 11.24 -2.52 15.57
C ARG A 32 9.83 -3.13 15.65
N SER A 33 8.88 -2.62 14.86
CA SER A 33 7.51 -3.13 14.78
C SER A 33 6.98 -2.98 13.34
N PRO A 34 7.39 -3.88 12.41
CA PRO A 34 7.02 -3.78 11.00
C PRO A 34 5.50 -3.76 10.78
N ALA A 35 4.76 -4.59 11.53
CA ALA A 35 3.31 -4.66 11.39
C ALA A 35 2.61 -3.31 11.73
N ALA A 36 3.00 -2.67 12.85
CA ALA A 36 2.44 -1.37 13.23
C ALA A 36 2.84 -0.27 12.24
N ALA A 37 4.06 -0.33 11.72
CA ALA A 37 4.54 0.62 10.72
C ALA A 37 3.80 0.47 9.38
N ILE A 38 3.54 -0.75 8.92
CA ILE A 38 2.73 -1.02 7.73
C ILE A 38 1.32 -0.47 7.90
N LEU A 39 0.69 -0.71 9.06
CA LEU A 39 -0.64 -0.18 9.37
C LEU A 39 -0.66 1.35 9.31
N LEU A 40 0.34 2.01 9.90
CA LEU A 40 0.44 3.47 9.84
C LEU A 40 0.64 3.98 8.41
N TRP A 41 1.46 3.31 7.60
CA TRP A 41 1.64 3.64 6.19
C TRP A 41 0.32 3.57 5.39
N GLN A 42 -0.47 2.51 5.62
CA GLN A 42 -1.79 2.37 4.99
C GLN A 42 -2.73 3.50 5.43
N ALA A 43 -2.74 3.80 6.73
CA ALA A 43 -3.57 4.87 7.28
C ALA A 43 -3.20 6.26 6.73
N LEU A 44 -1.90 6.58 6.65
CA LEU A 44 -1.40 7.83 6.07
C LEU A 44 -1.80 7.98 4.59
N GLY A 45 -1.63 6.91 3.81
CA GLY A 45 -1.99 6.91 2.39
C GLY A 45 -3.50 7.10 2.18
N LEU A 46 -4.32 6.36 2.92
CA LEU A 46 -5.78 6.44 2.83
C LEU A 46 -6.30 7.80 3.33
N ALA A 47 -5.84 8.24 4.51
CA ALA A 47 -6.24 9.52 5.09
C ALA A 47 -5.86 10.69 4.16
N SER A 48 -4.66 10.68 3.58
CA SER A 48 -4.20 11.70 2.65
C SER A 48 -5.11 11.79 1.40
N GLY A 49 -5.45 10.64 0.80
CA GLY A 49 -6.32 10.59 -0.38
C GLY A 49 -7.75 11.03 -0.08
N VAL A 50 -8.35 10.47 0.97
CA VAL A 50 -9.73 10.79 1.37
C VAL A 50 -9.86 12.26 1.79
N ALA A 51 -8.91 12.75 2.60
CA ALA A 51 -8.93 14.13 3.06
C ALA A 51 -8.68 15.13 1.92
N ALA A 52 -7.79 14.84 0.97
CA ALA A 52 -7.56 15.71 -0.19
C ALA A 52 -8.81 15.85 -1.08
N VAL A 53 -9.47 14.71 -1.38
CA VAL A 53 -10.74 14.72 -2.11
C VAL A 53 -11.80 15.48 -1.32
N GLY A 54 -11.93 15.20 -0.02
CA GLY A 54 -12.89 15.84 0.87
C GLY A 54 -12.69 17.35 0.97
N THR A 55 -11.44 17.81 1.06
CA THR A 55 -11.11 19.26 1.04
C THR A 55 -11.65 19.94 -0.22
N LEU A 56 -11.36 19.37 -1.39
CA LEU A 56 -11.77 19.95 -2.67
C LEU A 56 -13.30 19.99 -2.81
N VAL A 57 -13.99 18.93 -2.42
CA VAL A 57 -15.45 18.87 -2.48
C VAL A 57 -16.08 19.76 -1.41
N GLY A 58 -15.50 19.85 -0.19
CA GLY A 58 -15.95 20.76 0.87
C GLY A 58 -15.84 22.24 0.49
N LEU A 59 -14.74 22.63 -0.17
CA LEU A 59 -14.58 23.99 -0.73
C LEU A 59 -15.59 24.30 -1.81
N ALA A 60 -16.08 23.30 -2.55
CA ALA A 60 -17.12 23.48 -3.56
C ALA A 60 -18.50 23.71 -2.92
N MET A 61 -18.76 23.21 -1.72
CA MET A 61 -20.06 23.23 -1.05
C MET A 61 -19.99 23.82 0.37
N PRO A 62 -19.51 25.06 0.56
CA PRO A 62 -19.24 25.61 1.90
C PRO A 62 -20.50 25.82 2.76
N ASP A 63 -21.67 25.91 2.13
CA ASP A 63 -22.97 26.18 2.79
C ASP A 63 -23.70 24.89 3.20
N SER A 64 -23.12 23.71 2.94
CA SER A 64 -23.74 22.42 3.27
C SER A 64 -23.53 22.10 4.76
N ARG A 65 -24.56 22.30 5.58
CA ARG A 65 -24.62 21.89 7.00
C ARG A 65 -24.77 20.37 7.17
N ALA A 66 -24.95 19.61 6.12
CA ALA A 66 -25.22 18.18 6.12
C ALA A 66 -24.10 17.44 5.40
N GLY A 67 -22.93 17.31 5.95
CA GLY A 67 -21.80 16.56 5.40
C GLY A 67 -21.69 16.45 3.86
N VAL A 68 -20.50 16.44 3.33
CA VAL A 68 -20.24 16.42 1.87
C VAL A 68 -20.99 15.27 1.16
N VAL A 69 -20.98 14.07 1.75
CA VAL A 69 -21.62 12.87 1.17
C VAL A 69 -23.14 13.04 1.10
N ARG A 70 -23.77 13.54 2.17
CA ARG A 70 -25.23 13.78 2.18
C ARG A 70 -25.64 14.84 1.17
N SER A 71 -24.83 15.90 1.02
CA SER A 71 -25.11 16.97 0.06
C SER A 71 -25.02 16.44 -1.38
N VAL A 72 -24.01 15.63 -1.70
CA VAL A 72 -23.86 15.00 -3.01
C VAL A 72 -25.00 14.01 -3.30
N LEU A 73 -25.38 13.18 -2.32
CA LEU A 73 -26.47 12.21 -2.48
C LEU A 73 -27.84 12.90 -2.65
N ARG A 74 -28.10 13.99 -1.93
CA ARG A 74 -29.31 14.79 -2.12
C ARG A 74 -29.35 15.47 -3.49
N SER A 75 -28.20 15.96 -3.97
CA SER A 75 -28.08 16.55 -5.31
C SER A 75 -28.30 15.51 -6.40
N GLY A 76 -27.80 14.26 -6.20
CA GLY A 76 -28.02 13.13 -7.10
C GLY A 76 -29.48 12.67 -7.17
N ALA A 77 -30.19 12.70 -6.03
CA ALA A 77 -31.62 12.35 -5.99
C ALA A 77 -32.51 13.34 -6.78
N LEU A 78 -32.05 14.60 -7.00
CA LEU A 78 -32.75 15.61 -7.78
C LEU A 78 -32.54 15.46 -9.30
N LEU A 79 -31.62 14.60 -9.75
CA LEU A 79 -31.41 14.28 -11.17
C LEU A 79 -32.57 13.47 -11.77
N GLY A 80 -33.48 12.91 -10.95
CA GLY A 80 -34.62 12.09 -11.38
C GLY A 80 -35.84 12.86 -11.90
N THR A 81 -35.90 14.19 -11.74
CA THR A 81 -37.10 14.98 -12.06
C THR A 81 -36.80 16.23 -12.88
N GLY A 82 -36.23 16.05 -14.08
CA GLY A 82 -36.22 17.13 -15.09
C GLY A 82 -34.92 17.94 -15.20
N GLY A 83 -33.89 17.35 -15.73
CA GLY A 83 -32.99 17.93 -16.74
C GLY A 83 -32.06 19.09 -16.40
N VAL A 84 -32.02 19.66 -15.19
CA VAL A 84 -31.06 20.70 -14.82
C VAL A 84 -30.38 20.35 -13.51
N LEU A 85 -29.04 20.23 -13.54
CA LEU A 85 -28.18 20.00 -12.38
C LEU A 85 -28.27 21.24 -11.43
N ARG A 86 -29.32 21.32 -10.61
CA ARG A 86 -29.39 22.27 -9.52
C ARG A 86 -28.66 21.68 -8.30
N VAL A 87 -27.38 21.98 -8.20
CA VAL A 87 -26.64 21.72 -6.96
C VAL A 87 -26.90 22.89 -6.01
N PRO A 88 -27.69 22.72 -4.92
CA PRO A 88 -27.95 23.79 -3.96
C PRO A 88 -26.59 24.28 -3.41
N GLY A 89 -26.36 25.59 -3.45
CA GLY A 89 -25.12 26.22 -2.98
C GLY A 89 -24.05 26.45 -4.05
N LEU A 90 -24.15 25.85 -5.24
CA LEU A 90 -23.17 26.09 -6.32
C LEU A 90 -23.44 27.44 -7.01
N PHE A 91 -24.73 27.83 -7.13
CA PHE A 91 -25.18 29.10 -7.69
C PHE A 91 -25.89 29.90 -6.61
N GLY A 92 -25.14 30.67 -5.81
CA GLY A 92 -25.72 31.63 -4.88
C GLY A 92 -26.43 32.70 -5.63
N TYR A 93 -27.73 32.88 -5.39
CA TYR A 93 -28.52 34.01 -5.92
C TYR A 93 -28.09 35.32 -5.23
N GLY A 94 -27.16 36.04 -5.84
CA GLY A 94 -26.74 37.38 -5.41
C GLY A 94 -26.66 38.28 -6.65
N THR A 95 -27.38 39.41 -6.62
CA THR A 95 -27.45 40.41 -7.69
C THR A 95 -26.17 41.24 -7.73
N GLY A 96 -25.14 40.80 -8.48
CA GLY A 96 -23.91 41.57 -8.68
C GLY A 96 -22.79 40.71 -9.25
N GLY A 97 -21.92 41.25 -10.10
CA GLY A 97 -20.87 40.52 -10.88
C GLY A 97 -19.83 39.69 -10.14
N ALA A 98 -19.80 39.72 -8.79
CA ALA A 98 -18.98 38.83 -7.95
C ALA A 98 -19.44 37.35 -7.89
N PRO A 99 -20.73 37.00 -8.08
CA PRO A 99 -21.21 35.62 -7.94
C PRO A 99 -20.70 34.68 -9.02
N THR A 100 -20.32 35.12 -10.19
CA THR A 100 -19.87 34.28 -11.31
C THR A 100 -18.44 33.72 -11.05
N VAL A 101 -17.54 34.49 -10.47
CA VAL A 101 -16.17 34.07 -10.17
C VAL A 101 -16.18 33.05 -9.05
N VAL A 102 -16.95 33.27 -7.98
CA VAL A 102 -17.09 32.32 -6.86
C VAL A 102 -17.70 31.00 -7.33
N ALA A 103 -18.76 31.07 -8.18
CA ALA A 103 -19.35 29.87 -8.75
C ALA A 103 -18.38 29.10 -9.64
N ALA A 104 -17.56 29.80 -10.43
CA ALA A 104 -16.52 29.17 -11.25
C ALA A 104 -15.44 28.48 -10.39
N ILE A 105 -14.99 29.11 -9.29
CA ILE A 105 -14.03 28.50 -8.35
C ILE A 105 -14.64 27.25 -7.69
N ARG A 106 -15.87 27.31 -7.20
CA ARG A 106 -16.58 26.17 -6.60
C ARG A 106 -16.69 25.00 -7.59
N LEU A 107 -17.09 25.29 -8.83
CA LEU A 107 -17.17 24.28 -9.89
C LEU A 107 -15.80 23.67 -10.20
N ALA A 108 -14.75 24.48 -10.26
CA ALA A 108 -13.37 24.01 -10.46
C ALA A 108 -12.91 23.11 -9.30
N CYS A 109 -13.19 23.47 -8.06
CA CYS A 109 -12.87 22.64 -6.88
C CYS A 109 -13.63 21.30 -6.93
N LEU A 110 -14.93 21.31 -7.28
CA LEU A 110 -15.70 20.08 -7.42
C LEU A 110 -15.14 19.18 -8.52
N ALA A 111 -14.88 19.75 -9.70
CA ALA A 111 -14.30 19.02 -10.82
C ALA A 111 -12.92 18.44 -10.47
N ALA A 112 -12.06 19.21 -9.79
CA ALA A 112 -10.76 18.75 -9.33
C ALA A 112 -10.89 17.62 -8.30
N GLY A 113 -11.81 17.71 -7.35
CA GLY A 113 -12.06 16.65 -6.35
C GLY A 113 -12.55 15.35 -6.99
N LEU A 114 -13.50 15.44 -7.92
CA LEU A 114 -14.00 14.28 -8.67
C LEU A 114 -12.93 13.68 -9.59
N ALA A 115 -12.13 14.52 -10.26
CA ALA A 115 -11.02 14.08 -11.09
C ALA A 115 -9.94 13.36 -10.25
N LEU A 116 -9.60 13.89 -9.07
CA LEU A 116 -8.67 13.23 -8.15
C LEU A 116 -9.21 11.88 -7.67
N LEU A 117 -10.46 11.80 -7.27
CA LEU A 117 -11.10 10.55 -6.88
C LEU A 117 -11.08 9.53 -8.02
N ALA A 118 -11.50 9.95 -9.22
CA ALA A 118 -11.49 9.11 -10.41
C ALA A 118 -10.07 8.61 -10.73
N LEU A 119 -9.06 9.48 -10.63
CA LEU A 119 -7.66 9.14 -10.84
C LEU A 119 -7.18 8.09 -9.82
N LEU A 120 -7.45 8.28 -8.53
CA LEU A 120 -7.05 7.34 -7.48
C LEU A 120 -7.72 5.97 -7.67
N CYS A 121 -9.03 5.96 -7.97
CA CYS A 121 -9.76 4.74 -8.27
C CYS A 121 -9.20 4.05 -9.53
N TRP A 122 -8.98 4.79 -10.60
CA TRP A 122 -8.43 4.28 -11.86
C TRP A 122 -7.04 3.65 -11.65
N VAL A 123 -6.13 4.35 -10.97
CA VAL A 123 -4.77 3.89 -10.69
C VAL A 123 -4.80 2.58 -9.90
N LEU A 124 -5.67 2.48 -8.88
CA LEU A 124 -5.81 1.28 -8.08
C LEU A 124 -6.42 0.12 -8.88
N LEU A 125 -7.48 0.38 -9.66
CA LEU A 125 -8.12 -0.62 -10.50
C LEU A 125 -7.18 -1.13 -11.61
N ALA A 126 -6.46 -0.22 -12.28
CA ALA A 126 -5.49 -0.58 -13.30
C ALA A 126 -4.34 -1.43 -12.73
N ALA A 127 -3.81 -1.07 -11.55
CA ALA A 127 -2.78 -1.86 -10.88
C ALA A 127 -3.30 -3.24 -10.45
N SER A 128 -4.54 -3.31 -9.95
CA SER A 128 -5.20 -4.56 -9.58
C SER A 128 -5.41 -5.47 -10.79
N ALA A 129 -5.92 -4.92 -11.89
CA ALA A 129 -6.11 -5.67 -13.14
C ALA A 129 -4.78 -6.19 -13.70
N ALA A 130 -3.74 -5.34 -13.72
CA ALA A 130 -2.40 -5.74 -14.14
C ALA A 130 -1.81 -6.85 -13.26
N ALA A 131 -1.98 -6.78 -11.94
CA ALA A 131 -1.54 -7.81 -11.01
C ALA A 131 -2.29 -9.14 -11.25
N VAL A 132 -3.61 -9.09 -11.44
CA VAL A 132 -4.43 -10.29 -11.74
C VAL A 132 -4.01 -10.90 -13.08
N HIS A 133 -3.81 -10.08 -14.11
CA HIS A 133 -3.38 -10.55 -15.42
C HIS A 133 -1.99 -11.20 -15.36
N ALA A 134 -1.03 -10.57 -14.72
CA ALA A 134 0.32 -11.12 -14.53
C ALA A 134 0.28 -12.48 -13.80
N ARG A 135 -0.52 -12.60 -12.73
CA ARG A 135 -0.70 -13.86 -11.99
C ARG A 135 -1.35 -14.96 -12.84
N ARG A 136 -2.36 -14.62 -13.63
CA ARG A 136 -3.00 -15.58 -14.55
C ARG A 136 -2.00 -16.11 -15.57
N ARG A 137 -1.21 -15.22 -16.19
CA ARG A 137 -0.15 -15.60 -17.13
C ARG A 137 0.90 -16.49 -16.47
N GLN A 138 1.36 -16.13 -15.28
CA GLN A 138 2.36 -16.90 -14.54
C GLN A 138 1.84 -18.30 -14.17
N ARG A 139 0.57 -18.41 -13.75
CA ARG A 139 -0.06 -19.70 -13.48
C ARG A 139 -0.17 -20.58 -14.73
N ALA A 140 -0.56 -20.00 -15.85
CA ALA A 140 -0.62 -20.75 -17.11
C ALA A 140 0.76 -21.32 -17.50
N LEU A 141 1.84 -20.58 -17.29
CA LEU A 141 3.20 -21.07 -17.49
C LEU A 141 3.57 -22.18 -16.51
N LEU A 142 3.20 -22.05 -15.24
CA LEU A 142 3.50 -23.06 -14.21
C LEU A 142 2.75 -24.37 -14.44
N THR A 143 1.55 -24.36 -15.00
CA THR A 143 0.84 -25.60 -15.35
C THR A 143 1.55 -26.42 -16.41
N LEU A 144 2.41 -25.80 -17.20
CA LEU A 144 3.20 -26.46 -18.25
C LEU A 144 4.60 -26.87 -17.78
N LEU A 145 5.20 -26.10 -16.85
CA LEU A 145 6.62 -26.20 -16.51
C LEU A 145 6.87 -26.72 -15.08
N ALA A 146 5.87 -26.69 -14.21
CA ALA A 146 6.05 -27.05 -12.80
C ALA A 146 5.54 -28.47 -12.53
N HIS A 147 6.23 -29.16 -11.65
CA HIS A 147 5.86 -30.48 -11.17
C HIS A 147 5.93 -30.55 -9.62
N GLY A 148 5.24 -31.51 -9.03
CA GLY A 148 5.37 -31.77 -7.60
C GLY A 148 6.65 -32.57 -7.30
N ASP A 149 7.37 -32.21 -6.26
CA ASP A 149 8.51 -32.98 -5.75
C ASP A 149 8.23 -33.47 -4.33
N PRO A 150 8.36 -34.77 -4.03
CA PRO A 150 8.20 -35.31 -2.67
C PRO A 150 9.11 -34.66 -1.63
N LYS A 151 10.25 -34.09 -2.04
CA LYS A 151 11.18 -33.39 -1.16
C LYS A 151 10.64 -32.06 -0.63
N VAL A 152 9.65 -31.47 -1.33
CA VAL A 152 9.09 -30.16 -1.00
C VAL A 152 7.54 -30.22 -1.01
N PRO A 153 6.94 -30.93 -0.05
CA PRO A 153 5.48 -31.09 -0.02
C PRO A 153 4.78 -29.74 0.09
N GLY A 154 3.82 -29.49 -0.81
CA GLY A 154 3.03 -28.26 -0.86
C GLY A 154 3.69 -27.10 -1.62
N ALA A 155 4.80 -27.31 -2.31
CA ALA A 155 5.39 -26.40 -3.27
C ALA A 155 5.46 -27.04 -4.66
N LEU A 156 5.46 -26.20 -5.69
CA LEU A 156 5.74 -26.58 -7.07
C LEU A 156 7.21 -26.37 -7.37
N VAL A 157 7.82 -27.32 -8.06
CA VAL A 157 9.21 -27.25 -8.52
C VAL A 157 9.23 -26.92 -10.00
N VAL A 158 10.08 -25.95 -10.36
CA VAL A 158 10.32 -25.57 -11.77
C VAL A 158 11.75 -25.90 -12.12
N ASP A 159 11.93 -26.50 -13.29
CA ASP A 159 13.24 -26.85 -13.81
C ASP A 159 13.97 -25.60 -14.34
N TYR A 160 14.56 -24.85 -13.41
CA TYR A 160 15.30 -23.61 -13.66
C TYR A 160 16.60 -23.61 -12.86
N PRO A 161 17.76 -23.38 -13.54
CA PRO A 161 19.08 -23.55 -12.90
C PRO A 161 19.42 -22.46 -11.88
N SER A 162 18.91 -21.23 -12.06
CA SER A 162 19.16 -20.17 -11.06
C SER A 162 18.27 -20.35 -9.86
N ALA A 163 18.79 -19.97 -8.68
CA ALA A 163 18.05 -20.05 -7.44
C ALA A 163 16.88 -19.05 -7.43
N ALA A 164 15.67 -19.55 -7.27
CA ALA A 164 14.46 -18.75 -7.15
C ALA A 164 13.43 -19.48 -6.25
N ALA A 165 12.85 -18.72 -5.33
CA ALA A 165 11.69 -19.15 -4.56
C ALA A 165 10.72 -17.96 -4.48
N TYR A 166 9.44 -18.20 -4.68
CA TYR A 166 8.42 -17.16 -4.60
C TYR A 166 7.03 -17.73 -4.41
N CYS A 167 6.13 -16.91 -3.92
CA CYS A 167 4.74 -17.29 -3.77
C CYS A 167 3.84 -16.65 -4.84
N LEU A 168 2.81 -17.39 -5.24
CA LEU A 168 1.72 -16.94 -6.11
C LEU A 168 0.43 -16.84 -5.31
N PRO A 169 0.04 -15.62 -4.89
CA PRO A 169 -1.18 -15.43 -4.14
C PRO A 169 -2.43 -15.59 -5.02
N GLY A 170 -3.54 -16.04 -4.42
CA GLY A 170 -4.82 -16.17 -5.09
C GLY A 170 -5.76 -17.10 -4.34
N LEU A 171 -6.86 -17.55 -4.98
CA LEU A 171 -7.82 -18.51 -4.40
C LEU A 171 -7.13 -19.86 -4.12
N ARG A 172 -6.24 -20.29 -4.99
CA ARG A 172 -5.35 -21.44 -4.80
C ARG A 172 -3.93 -20.89 -4.76
N SER A 173 -3.48 -20.50 -3.57
CA SER A 173 -2.13 -20.01 -3.34
C SER A 173 -1.11 -21.12 -3.55
N GLN A 174 0.01 -20.83 -4.20
CA GLN A 174 1.07 -21.78 -4.52
C GLN A 174 2.42 -21.19 -4.16
N ILE A 175 3.34 -22.02 -3.69
CA ILE A 175 4.75 -21.67 -3.54
C ILE A 175 5.49 -22.36 -4.67
N VAL A 176 6.43 -21.65 -5.28
CA VAL A 176 7.23 -22.14 -6.39
C VAL A 176 8.69 -22.07 -5.99
N VAL A 177 9.42 -23.15 -6.25
CA VAL A 177 10.85 -23.28 -5.95
C VAL A 177 11.56 -23.79 -7.21
N SER A 178 12.70 -23.22 -7.56
CA SER A 178 13.51 -23.71 -8.67
C SER A 178 14.39 -24.90 -8.24
N VAL A 179 14.77 -25.74 -9.22
CA VAL A 179 15.79 -26.79 -9.02
C VAL A 179 17.10 -26.19 -8.52
N GLY A 180 17.50 -25.01 -9.03
CA GLY A 180 18.69 -24.31 -8.52
C GLY A 180 18.61 -23.97 -7.03
N THR A 181 17.42 -23.64 -6.50
CA THR A 181 17.22 -23.45 -5.06
C THR A 181 17.39 -24.74 -4.28
N LEU A 182 16.86 -25.86 -4.79
CA LEU A 182 16.99 -27.17 -4.14
C LEU A 182 18.44 -27.67 -4.10
N GLN A 183 19.25 -27.29 -5.10
CA GLN A 183 20.67 -27.58 -5.14
C GLN A 183 21.49 -26.65 -4.24
N LEU A 184 21.07 -25.37 -4.14
CA LEU A 184 21.78 -24.37 -3.36
C LEU A 184 21.58 -24.54 -1.85
N LEU A 185 20.35 -24.83 -1.41
CA LEU A 185 19.95 -24.76 0.00
C LEU A 185 19.94 -26.13 0.69
N GLY A 186 20.43 -26.17 1.92
CA GLY A 186 20.23 -27.28 2.82
C GLY A 186 18.78 -27.40 3.30
N ARG A 187 18.40 -28.53 3.91
CA ARG A 187 17.02 -28.78 4.35
C ARG A 187 16.49 -27.72 5.33
N GLY A 188 17.32 -27.28 6.28
CA GLY A 188 16.92 -26.24 7.25
C GLY A 188 16.70 -24.87 6.58
N GLU A 189 17.62 -24.49 5.70
CA GLU A 189 17.55 -23.25 4.92
C GLU A 189 16.30 -23.23 4.02
N LEU A 190 16.04 -24.34 3.32
CA LEU A 190 14.86 -24.50 2.48
C LEU A 190 13.56 -24.40 3.31
N ALA A 191 13.52 -25.03 4.48
CA ALA A 191 12.37 -24.96 5.39
C ALA A 191 12.12 -23.50 5.85
N ALA A 192 13.18 -22.74 6.15
CA ALA A 192 13.10 -21.34 6.53
C ALA A 192 12.57 -20.46 5.37
N VAL A 193 13.06 -20.66 4.14
CA VAL A 193 12.56 -19.97 2.95
C VAL A 193 11.09 -20.30 2.70
N LEU A 194 10.70 -21.57 2.78
CA LEU A 194 9.29 -21.96 2.62
C LEU A 194 8.38 -21.36 3.70
N ALA A 195 8.88 -21.23 4.94
CA ALA A 195 8.14 -20.56 6.01
C ALA A 195 7.96 -19.07 5.73
N HIS A 196 8.98 -18.41 5.17
CA HIS A 196 8.94 -17.02 4.73
C HIS A 196 7.90 -16.82 3.59
N GLU A 197 7.94 -17.65 2.56
CA GLU A 197 6.97 -17.58 1.44
C GLU A 197 5.52 -17.85 1.92
N ARG A 198 5.34 -18.77 2.88
CA ARG A 198 4.04 -19.02 3.51
C ARG A 198 3.53 -17.81 4.28
N ALA A 199 4.42 -17.02 4.91
CA ALA A 199 4.03 -15.79 5.59
C ALA A 199 3.48 -14.75 4.61
N HIS A 200 4.11 -14.55 3.45
CA HIS A 200 3.59 -13.69 2.40
C HIS A 200 2.18 -14.09 1.94
N LEU A 201 1.92 -15.37 1.80
CA LEU A 201 0.60 -15.87 1.39
C LEU A 201 -0.47 -15.68 2.49
N ARG A 202 -0.13 -15.99 3.74
CA ARG A 202 -1.06 -15.89 4.87
C ARG A 202 -1.48 -14.46 5.17
N GLU A 203 -0.53 -13.54 5.14
CA GLU A 203 -0.75 -12.14 5.48
C GLU A 203 -1.11 -11.28 4.25
N ARG A 204 -1.25 -11.90 3.07
CA ARG A 204 -1.67 -11.23 1.84
C ARG A 204 -0.81 -9.99 1.54
N HIS A 205 0.50 -10.13 1.69
CA HIS A 205 1.45 -9.05 1.46
C HIS A 205 1.34 -8.43 0.07
N ASP A 206 0.84 -9.18 -0.90
CA ASP A 206 0.49 -8.71 -2.24
C ASP A 206 -0.56 -7.59 -2.24
N LEU A 207 -1.56 -7.67 -1.35
CA LEU A 207 -2.59 -6.63 -1.19
C LEU A 207 -2.07 -5.44 -0.40
N VAL A 208 -1.21 -5.67 0.59
CA VAL A 208 -0.55 -4.61 1.36
C VAL A 208 0.30 -3.71 0.46
N LEU A 209 1.04 -4.28 -0.48
CA LEU A 209 1.90 -3.55 -1.41
C LEU A 209 1.15 -2.91 -2.58
N LEU A 210 -0.06 -3.37 -2.88
CA LEU A 210 -0.81 -2.97 -4.07
C LEU A 210 -0.99 -1.45 -4.20
N PRO A 211 -1.49 -0.71 -3.19
CA PRO A 211 -1.71 0.74 -3.31
C PRO A 211 -0.40 1.50 -3.52
N PHE A 212 0.68 1.11 -2.85
CA PHE A 212 2.00 1.73 -3.03
C PHE A 212 2.60 1.44 -4.41
N THR A 213 2.41 0.23 -4.93
CA THR A 213 2.80 -0.13 -6.29
C THR A 213 2.01 0.65 -7.33
N ALA A 214 0.70 0.83 -7.10
CA ALA A 214 -0.18 1.61 -7.95
C ALA A 214 0.26 3.08 -8.01
N LEU A 215 0.47 3.72 -6.87
CA LEU A 215 0.94 5.10 -6.78
C LEU A 215 2.34 5.30 -7.40
N ARG A 216 3.28 4.39 -7.15
CA ARG A 216 4.62 4.44 -7.75
C ARG A 216 4.57 4.34 -9.28
N ARG A 217 3.69 3.50 -9.83
CA ARG A 217 3.49 3.37 -11.29
C ARG A 217 2.86 4.61 -11.90
N ALA A 218 1.88 5.19 -11.22
CA ALA A 218 1.19 6.41 -11.69
C ALA A 218 2.09 7.65 -11.58
N PHE A 219 2.92 7.71 -10.53
CA PHE A 219 3.78 8.86 -10.22
C PHE A 219 5.25 8.44 -10.10
N PRO A 220 5.90 7.95 -11.18
CA PRO A 220 7.26 7.38 -11.10
C PRO A 220 8.34 8.39 -10.73
N ARG A 221 8.09 9.70 -10.98
CA ARG A 221 9.01 10.79 -10.63
C ARG A 221 8.79 11.33 -9.20
N SER A 222 7.75 10.89 -8.50
CA SER A 222 7.51 11.29 -7.11
C SER A 222 8.45 10.55 -6.16
N ALA A 223 9.35 11.28 -5.52
CA ALA A 223 10.25 10.74 -4.49
C ALA A 223 9.45 10.15 -3.31
N THR A 224 8.34 10.79 -2.92
CA THR A 224 7.45 10.33 -1.85
C THR A 224 6.81 8.98 -2.20
N CYS A 225 6.23 8.83 -3.41
CA CYS A 225 5.60 7.56 -3.81
C CYS A 225 6.63 6.43 -3.93
N THR A 226 7.82 6.73 -4.47
CA THR A 226 8.90 5.75 -4.60
C THR A 226 9.47 5.38 -3.23
N GLY A 227 9.67 6.34 -2.34
CA GLY A 227 10.15 6.14 -0.97
C GLY A 227 9.16 5.34 -0.13
N ALA A 228 7.87 5.65 -0.20
CA ALA A 228 6.80 4.92 0.48
C ALA A 228 6.77 3.45 0.02
N HIS A 229 6.78 3.20 -1.30
CA HIS A 229 6.80 1.85 -1.84
C HIS A 229 8.02 1.04 -1.33
N ARG A 230 9.23 1.64 -1.39
CA ARG A 230 10.46 0.98 -0.91
C ARG A 230 10.41 0.68 0.58
N SER A 231 9.96 1.65 1.39
CA SER A 231 9.85 1.47 2.85
C SER A 231 8.87 0.36 3.21
N VAL A 232 7.68 0.35 2.59
CA VAL A 232 6.67 -0.69 2.87
C VAL A 232 7.12 -2.05 2.35
N ALA A 233 7.78 -2.13 1.19
CA ALA A 233 8.34 -3.37 0.68
C ALA A 233 9.34 -3.97 1.66
N LEU A 234 10.29 -3.19 2.16
CA LEU A 234 11.26 -3.65 3.17
C LEU A 234 10.58 -4.09 4.48
N LEU A 235 9.56 -3.36 4.95
CA LEU A 235 8.82 -3.72 6.16
C LEU A 235 8.03 -5.03 5.99
N VAL A 236 7.48 -5.27 4.83
CA VAL A 236 6.79 -6.52 4.46
C VAL A 236 7.75 -7.69 4.50
N GLU A 237 8.97 -7.53 3.95
CA GLU A 237 10.02 -8.53 4.03
C GLU A 237 10.43 -8.82 5.49
N MET A 238 10.64 -7.77 6.30
CA MET A 238 10.97 -7.93 7.72
C MET A 238 9.83 -8.60 8.51
N LEU A 239 8.57 -8.34 8.15
CA LEU A 239 7.43 -9.00 8.78
C LEU A 239 7.37 -10.48 8.40
N ALA A 240 7.64 -10.83 7.15
CA ALA A 240 7.71 -12.21 6.70
C ALA A 240 8.87 -12.97 7.38
N ASP A 241 10.03 -12.31 7.58
CA ASP A 241 11.14 -12.85 8.37
C ASP A 241 10.70 -13.15 9.82
N ASP A 242 10.04 -12.21 10.49
CA ASP A 242 9.54 -12.40 11.86
C ASP A 242 8.56 -13.58 11.97
N ARG A 243 7.76 -13.82 10.92
CA ARG A 243 6.85 -14.98 10.87
C ARG A 243 7.59 -16.29 10.63
N ALA A 244 8.60 -16.27 9.77
CA ALA A 244 9.43 -17.44 9.49
C ALA A 244 10.19 -17.91 10.73
N LEU A 245 10.69 -16.97 11.55
CA LEU A 245 11.39 -17.26 12.80
C LEU A 245 10.56 -18.01 13.86
N ARG A 246 9.23 -17.98 13.77
CA ARG A 246 8.36 -18.77 14.66
C ARG A 246 8.46 -20.28 14.42
N GLY A 247 8.94 -20.68 13.24
CA GLY A 247 9.06 -22.07 12.83
C GLY A 247 10.50 -22.62 12.82
N GLY A 248 11.52 -21.79 13.09
CA GLY A 248 12.90 -22.23 12.98
C GLY A 248 13.94 -21.19 13.45
N PRO A 249 15.19 -21.58 13.56
CA PRO A 249 16.26 -20.70 14.00
C PRO A 249 16.62 -19.64 12.97
N ALA A 250 16.94 -18.42 13.42
CA ALA A 250 17.31 -17.28 12.57
C ALA A 250 18.50 -17.59 11.64
N ARG A 251 19.45 -18.40 12.11
CA ARG A 251 20.66 -18.77 11.34
C ARG A 251 20.33 -19.38 9.97
N GLU A 252 19.30 -20.24 9.91
CA GLU A 252 18.90 -20.90 8.67
C GLU A 252 18.39 -19.91 7.63
N LEU A 253 17.57 -18.95 8.08
CA LEU A 253 17.05 -17.89 7.21
C LEU A 253 18.16 -16.94 6.76
N VAL A 254 19.05 -16.54 7.68
CA VAL A 254 20.22 -15.70 7.37
C VAL A 254 21.14 -16.39 6.34
N SER A 255 21.44 -17.67 6.56
CA SER A 255 22.27 -18.47 5.63
C SER A 255 21.62 -18.52 4.24
N ALA A 256 20.32 -18.78 4.17
CA ALA A 256 19.58 -18.79 2.92
C ALA A 256 19.65 -17.41 2.21
N LEU A 257 19.40 -16.32 2.92
CA LEU A 257 19.47 -14.96 2.35
C LEU A 257 20.86 -14.63 1.78
N VAL A 258 21.92 -15.00 2.50
CA VAL A 258 23.30 -14.80 2.04
C VAL A 258 23.58 -15.64 0.79
N ARG A 259 23.19 -16.92 0.78
CA ARG A 259 23.36 -17.80 -0.39
C ARG A 259 22.60 -17.31 -1.62
N PHE A 260 21.36 -16.85 -1.46
CA PHE A 260 20.60 -16.23 -2.55
C PHE A 260 21.29 -14.96 -3.07
N GLY A 261 21.80 -14.10 -2.17
CA GLY A 261 22.53 -12.91 -2.56
C GLY A 261 23.83 -13.19 -3.32
N THR A 262 24.55 -14.29 -2.96
CA THR A 262 25.82 -14.66 -3.61
C THR A 262 25.64 -15.50 -4.88
N ALA A 263 24.53 -16.22 -5.03
CA ALA A 263 24.26 -17.07 -6.20
C ALA A 263 23.94 -16.28 -7.49
N GLY A 264 23.96 -14.96 -7.43
CA GLY A 264 23.66 -14.09 -8.56
C GLY A 264 22.16 -14.03 -8.82
N ALA A 265 21.50 -13.03 -8.25
CA ALA A 265 20.15 -12.66 -8.67
C ALA A 265 20.14 -12.35 -10.18
N CYS A 266 19.04 -12.66 -10.86
CA CYS A 266 18.76 -12.32 -12.24
C CYS A 266 19.33 -10.93 -12.60
N PRO A 267 19.95 -10.71 -13.78
CA PRO A 267 20.61 -9.46 -14.14
C PRO A 267 19.64 -8.29 -14.01
N ALA A 268 19.84 -7.46 -12.97
CA ALA A 268 19.09 -6.24 -12.72
C ALA A 268 19.97 -5.02 -13.05
N PRO A 269 19.39 -3.89 -13.45
CA PRO A 269 20.15 -2.64 -13.63
C PRO A 269 20.97 -2.31 -12.38
N ALA A 270 22.19 -1.76 -12.54
CA ALA A 270 23.13 -1.55 -11.45
C ALA A 270 22.56 -0.81 -10.22
N GLY A 271 21.67 0.17 -10.43
CA GLY A 271 21.00 0.87 -9.33
C GLY A 271 19.94 0.02 -8.58
N ALA A 272 19.33 -0.97 -9.25
CA ALA A 272 18.40 -1.88 -8.62
C ALA A 272 19.14 -2.96 -7.81
N LEU A 273 20.33 -3.38 -8.26
CA LEU A 273 21.20 -4.30 -7.51
C LEU A 273 21.66 -3.69 -6.19
N ALA A 274 22.19 -2.47 -6.20
CA ALA A 274 22.63 -1.78 -4.98
C ALA A 274 21.49 -1.58 -3.97
N ALA A 275 20.27 -1.30 -4.44
CA ALA A 275 19.11 -1.20 -3.58
C ALA A 275 18.72 -2.56 -2.98
N ALA A 276 18.73 -3.64 -3.77
CA ALA A 276 18.43 -4.98 -3.32
C ALA A 276 19.48 -5.51 -2.32
N GLU A 277 20.75 -5.25 -2.55
CA GLU A 277 21.84 -5.57 -1.62
C GLU A 277 21.66 -4.84 -0.27
N GLY A 278 21.30 -3.55 -0.31
CA GLY A 278 21.03 -2.77 0.90
C GLY A 278 19.81 -3.31 1.69
N GLU A 279 18.78 -3.78 1.02
CA GLU A 279 17.59 -4.39 1.65
C GLU A 279 17.94 -5.73 2.29
N VAL A 280 18.68 -6.60 1.60
CA VAL A 280 19.16 -7.88 2.16
C VAL A 280 20.07 -7.64 3.35
N ALA A 281 21.04 -6.71 3.26
CA ALA A 281 21.92 -6.36 4.36
C ALA A 281 21.15 -5.86 5.60
N ALA A 282 20.12 -5.02 5.40
CA ALA A 282 19.28 -4.55 6.49
C ALA A 282 18.48 -5.67 7.16
N ARG A 283 17.98 -6.66 6.41
CA ARG A 283 17.30 -7.86 6.94
C ARG A 283 18.26 -8.74 7.72
N VAL A 284 19.41 -9.07 7.13
CA VAL A 284 20.45 -9.91 7.77
C VAL A 284 20.92 -9.26 9.07
N THR A 285 21.23 -7.95 9.06
CA THR A 285 21.64 -7.23 10.27
C THR A 285 20.57 -7.30 11.35
N ARG A 286 19.30 -7.11 10.99
CA ARG A 286 18.17 -7.18 11.92
C ARG A 286 17.98 -8.59 12.51
N LEU A 287 18.19 -9.63 11.71
CA LEU A 287 18.07 -11.03 12.14
C LEU A 287 19.23 -11.47 13.06
N LEU A 288 20.44 -10.96 12.81
CA LEU A 288 21.63 -11.25 13.63
C LEU A 288 21.67 -10.44 14.92
N GLN A 289 21.14 -9.20 14.88
CA GLN A 289 21.08 -8.31 16.02
C GLN A 289 19.61 -8.09 16.41
N PRO A 290 19.04 -8.92 17.29
CA PRO A 290 17.64 -8.81 17.65
C PRO A 290 17.35 -7.43 18.24
N VAL A 291 16.57 -6.65 17.49
CA VAL A 291 16.15 -5.31 17.89
C VAL A 291 15.09 -5.44 18.98
N ARG A 292 15.24 -4.70 20.08
CA ARG A 292 14.23 -4.68 21.14
C ARG A 292 12.88 -4.27 20.55
N PRO A 293 11.83 -5.08 20.71
CA PRO A 293 10.50 -4.75 20.21
C PRO A 293 9.99 -3.45 20.86
N LEU A 294 9.08 -2.77 20.20
CA LEU A 294 8.43 -1.61 20.79
C LEU A 294 7.60 -2.05 22.00
N PRO A 295 7.53 -1.22 23.07
CA PRO A 295 6.60 -1.46 24.17
C PRO A 295 5.16 -1.56 23.66
N ALA A 296 4.35 -2.43 24.28
CA ALA A 296 2.96 -2.65 23.88
C ALA A 296 2.14 -1.35 23.84
N LEU A 297 2.37 -0.43 24.78
CA LEU A 297 1.74 0.89 24.80
C LEU A 297 2.09 1.74 23.59
N ALA A 298 3.35 1.69 23.11
CA ALA A 298 3.75 2.42 21.92
C ALA A 298 3.08 1.84 20.67
N VAL A 299 3.00 0.50 20.57
CA VAL A 299 2.28 -0.17 19.46
C VAL A 299 0.80 0.19 19.50
N ALA A 300 0.15 0.16 20.67
CA ALA A 300 -1.25 0.56 20.85
C ALA A 300 -1.47 2.02 20.45
N ALA A 301 -0.58 2.93 20.85
CA ALA A 301 -0.65 4.35 20.46
C ALA A 301 -0.53 4.54 18.94
N ILE A 302 0.35 3.80 18.25
CA ILE A 302 0.48 3.83 16.80
C ILE A 302 -0.79 3.31 16.12
N CYS A 303 -1.34 2.20 16.61
CA CYS A 303 -2.58 1.64 16.08
C CYS A 303 -3.77 2.60 16.27
N LEU A 304 -3.86 3.24 17.45
CA LEU A 304 -4.88 4.25 17.72
C LEU A 304 -4.72 5.47 16.81
N ALA A 305 -3.49 5.98 16.65
CA ALA A 305 -3.21 7.09 15.74
C ALA A 305 -3.59 6.74 14.31
N ALA A 306 -3.27 5.53 13.84
CA ALA A 306 -3.67 5.05 12.51
C ALA A 306 -5.20 4.98 12.36
N ALA A 307 -5.92 4.49 13.37
CA ALA A 307 -7.37 4.44 13.37
C ALA A 307 -8.00 5.85 13.35
N LEU A 308 -7.50 6.78 14.17
CA LEU A 308 -7.96 8.17 14.21
C LEU A 308 -7.67 8.91 12.89
N LEU A 309 -6.51 8.68 12.27
CA LEU A 309 -6.16 9.26 10.97
C LEU A 309 -7.17 8.88 9.88
N VAL A 310 -7.69 7.66 9.90
CA VAL A 310 -8.70 7.21 8.93
C VAL A 310 -10.10 7.65 9.35
N ALA A 311 -10.42 7.56 10.63
CA ALA A 311 -11.74 7.91 11.14
C ALA A 311 -12.04 9.41 10.98
N ALA A 312 -11.07 10.30 11.24
CA ALA A 312 -11.28 11.74 11.20
C ALA A 312 -11.79 12.25 9.82
N PRO A 313 -11.12 11.97 8.69
CA PRO A 313 -11.65 12.45 7.40
C PRO A 313 -12.96 11.77 7.00
N VAL A 314 -13.18 10.51 7.40
CA VAL A 314 -14.43 9.79 7.11
C VAL A 314 -15.60 10.40 7.89
N THR A 315 -15.43 10.70 9.17
CA THR A 315 -16.48 11.34 9.98
C THR A 315 -16.80 12.73 9.48
N LEU A 316 -15.78 13.56 9.18
CA LEU A 316 -15.97 14.90 8.62
C LEU A 316 -16.72 14.90 7.26
N LEU A 317 -16.63 13.81 6.50
CA LEU A 317 -17.35 13.68 5.23
C LEU A 317 -18.81 13.23 5.39
N ILE A 318 -19.14 12.53 6.49
CA ILE A 318 -20.46 11.91 6.69
C ILE A 318 -21.36 12.80 7.57
N VAL A 319 -20.81 13.43 8.59
CA VAL A 319 -21.54 14.25 9.56
C VAL A 319 -21.78 15.63 9.01
#